data_cc7d2c65c22ed39282a5cd1481c45457
#
_entry.id   cc7d2c65c22ed39282a5cd1481c45457
#
_cell.length_a   1.000
_cell.length_b   1.000
_cell.length_c   1.000
_cell.angle_alpha   90.00
_cell.angle_beta   90.00
_cell.angle_gamma   90.00
#
_symmetry.space_group_name_H-M   'P 1'
#
loop_
_entity.id
_entity.type
_entity.pdbx_description
1 polymer ?
#
loop_
_entity_poly.entity_id
_entity_poly.type
_entity_poly.pdbx_seq_one_letter_code
_entity_poly.pdbx_strand_id
1 'polypeptide(L)' 'MRRPFFFEVNNKKYFALLPLKGEKELDLSSKFMLYEVEEDEENNPIVMYIEDDVEYAIAAQYFSNQLSK' A
#
# COMPACT_ATOMS: atom_id res chain seq x y z
N MET A 1 -10.07 -3.99 -12.30
CA MET A 1 -10.38 -3.24 -11.09
C MET A 1 -9.33 -3.50 -10.02
N ARG A 2 -8.96 -2.47 -9.26
CA ARG A 2 -7.96 -2.59 -8.19
C ARG A 2 -8.61 -2.29 -6.86
N ARG A 3 -8.14 -2.98 -5.82
CA ARG A 3 -8.66 -2.80 -4.48
C ARG A 3 -7.64 -2.09 -3.60
N PRO A 4 -8.02 -0.98 -2.93
CA PRO A 4 -7.10 -0.26 -2.07
C PRO A 4 -6.97 -0.88 -0.69
N PHE A 5 -5.75 -0.83 -0.14
CA PHE A 5 -5.48 -1.20 1.23
C PHE A 5 -4.69 -0.09 1.90
N PHE A 6 -5.08 0.24 3.12
CA PHE A 6 -4.35 1.22 3.93
C PHE A 6 -3.69 0.49 5.09
N PHE A 7 -2.46 0.84 5.39
CA PHE A 7 -1.75 0.26 6.52
C PHE A 7 -0.74 1.25 7.08
N GLU A 8 -0.25 0.97 8.28
CA GLU A 8 0.68 1.86 8.97
C GLU A 8 1.91 1.08 9.40
N VAL A 9 3.08 1.66 9.17
CA VAL A 9 4.36 1.09 9.57
C VAL A 9 5.21 2.22 10.14
N ASN A 10 5.73 2.05 11.36
CA ASN A 10 6.61 3.02 12.00
C ASN A 10 6.01 4.44 12.04
N ASN A 11 4.73 4.53 12.35
CA ASN A 11 3.99 5.79 12.45
C ASN A 11 3.79 6.51 11.11
N LYS A 12 4.03 5.82 10.00
CA LYS A 12 3.74 6.34 8.68
C LYS A 12 2.62 5.54 8.04
N LYS A 13 1.76 6.22 7.31
CA LYS A 13 0.63 5.60 6.63
C LYS A 13 0.98 5.34 5.18
N TYR A 14 0.53 4.20 4.69
CA TYR A 14 0.77 3.78 3.32
C TYR A 14 -0.51 3.31 2.67
N PHE A 15 -0.50 3.29 1.36
CA PHE A 15 -1.63 2.89 0.54
C PHE A 15 -1.12 1.91 -0.50
N ALA A 16 -1.77 0.76 -0.61
CA ALA A 16 -1.39 -0.26 -1.57
C ALA A 16 -2.55 -0.55 -2.51
N LEU A 17 -2.25 -0.70 -3.78
CA LEU A 17 -3.21 -1.12 -4.79
C LEU A 17 -2.86 -2.52 -5.27
N LEU A 18 -3.82 -3.43 -5.16
CA LEU A 18 -3.70 -4.80 -5.65
C LEU A 18 -4.66 -5.01 -6.81
N PRO A 19 -4.18 -5.62 -7.90
CA PRO A 19 -5.10 -6.00 -8.97
C PRO A 19 -6.01 -7.13 -8.51
N LEU A 20 -7.19 -7.21 -9.08
CA LEU A 20 -8.11 -8.30 -8.82
C LEU A 20 -7.91 -9.41 -9.86
N LYS A 21 -7.94 -10.65 -9.38
CA LYS A 21 -7.91 -11.82 -10.24
C LYS A 21 -9.35 -12.28 -10.41
N GLY A 22 -9.97 -11.88 -11.52
CA GLY A 22 -11.39 -12.06 -11.71
C GLY A 22 -12.19 -10.99 -10.97
N GLU A 23 -13.44 -11.25 -10.67
CA GLU A 23 -14.33 -10.23 -10.12
C GLU A 23 -14.21 -10.02 -8.61
N LYS A 24 -13.82 -11.06 -7.88
CA LYS A 24 -13.84 -11.02 -6.42
C LYS A 24 -12.56 -11.46 -5.75
N GLU A 25 -11.61 -12.00 -6.49
CA GLU A 25 -10.37 -12.48 -5.93
C GLU A 25 -9.23 -11.51 -6.15
N LEU A 26 -8.42 -11.31 -5.12
CA LEU A 26 -7.21 -10.51 -5.23
C LEU A 26 -6.13 -11.33 -5.92
N ASP A 27 -5.42 -10.71 -6.85
CA ASP A 27 -4.29 -11.35 -7.50
C ASP A 27 -3.03 -11.16 -6.66
N LEU A 28 -2.77 -12.10 -5.78
CA LEU A 28 -1.63 -12.03 -4.86
C LEU A 28 -0.31 -12.35 -5.56
N SER A 29 -0.37 -12.88 -6.79
CA SER A 29 0.85 -13.19 -7.55
C SER A 29 1.34 -12.00 -8.37
N SER A 30 0.51 -10.99 -8.58
CA SER A 30 0.88 -9.80 -9.31
C SER A 30 1.54 -8.78 -8.40
N LYS A 31 2.32 -7.90 -9.00
CA LYS A 31 2.94 -6.83 -8.24
C LYS A 31 1.90 -5.81 -7.81
N PHE A 32 1.97 -5.44 -6.56
CA PHE A 32 1.16 -4.36 -6.03
C PHE A 32 1.93 -3.03 -6.14
N MET A 33 1.20 -1.92 -6.08
CA MET A 33 1.80 -0.59 -6.08
C MET A 33 1.63 0.03 -4.70
N LEU A 34 2.70 0.61 -4.19
CA LEU A 34 2.71 1.23 -2.87
C LEU A 34 2.89 2.74 -2.97
N TYR A 35 2.17 3.45 -2.12
CA TYR A 35 2.25 4.90 -2.02
C TYR A 35 2.29 5.29 -0.56
N GLU A 36 2.93 6.41 -0.27
CA GLU A 36 2.92 7.01 1.06
C GLU A 36 1.71 7.94 1.16
N VAL A 37 1.05 7.94 2.31
CA VAL A 37 -0.11 8.80 2.54
C VAL A 37 0.19 9.76 3.68
N GLU A 38 0.02 11.05 3.43
CA GLU A 38 0.12 12.08 4.46
C GLU A 38 -1.21 12.83 4.54
N GLU A 39 -1.37 13.60 5.60
CA GLU A 39 -2.54 14.45 5.76
C GLU A 39 -2.11 15.91 5.76
N ASP A 40 -2.90 16.75 5.11
CA ASP A 40 -2.65 18.19 5.14
C ASP A 40 -3.26 18.80 6.40
N GLU A 41 -3.23 20.14 6.50
CA GLU A 41 -3.76 20.85 7.67
C GLU A 41 -5.25 20.64 7.89
N GLU A 42 -5.97 20.29 6.83
CA GLU A 42 -7.40 20.03 6.89
C GLU A 42 -7.74 18.55 7.02
N ASN A 43 -6.71 17.71 7.25
CA ASN A 43 -6.84 16.26 7.36
C ASN A 43 -7.26 15.58 6.07
N ASN A 44 -6.99 16.20 4.93
CA ASN A 44 -7.20 15.56 3.64
C ASN A 44 -6.02 14.66 3.28
N PRO A 45 -6.25 13.46 2.80
CA PRO A 45 -5.17 12.55 2.46
C PRO A 45 -4.42 13.02 1.21
N ILE A 46 -3.09 12.98 1.28
CA ILE A 46 -2.23 13.29 0.16
C ILE A 46 -1.42 12.04 -0.15
N VAL A 47 -1.55 11.53 -1.36
CA VAL A 47 -0.86 10.32 -1.79
C VAL A 47 0.40 10.72 -2.54
N MET A 48 1.53 10.15 -2.13
CA MET A 48 2.83 10.47 -2.73
C MET A 48 3.59 9.19 -3.06
N TYR A 49 4.51 9.30 -4.02
CA TYR A 49 5.40 8.19 -4.34
C TYR A 49 6.41 7.99 -3.23
N ILE A 50 6.76 6.73 -2.99
CA ILE A 50 7.83 6.40 -2.06
C ILE A 50 9.14 6.45 -2.84
N GLU A 51 9.98 7.44 -2.52
CA GLU A 51 11.24 7.65 -3.23
C GLU A 51 12.40 6.83 -2.69
N ASP A 52 12.36 6.47 -1.41
CA ASP A 52 13.41 5.72 -0.74
C ASP A 52 13.21 4.22 -0.95
N ASP A 53 14.18 3.58 -1.60
CA ASP A 53 14.11 2.15 -1.88
C ASP A 53 14.05 1.29 -0.60
N VAL A 54 14.73 1.72 0.45
CA VAL A 54 14.72 1.01 1.73
C VAL A 54 13.34 1.11 2.37
N GLU A 55 12.77 2.30 2.36
CA GLU A 55 11.43 2.51 2.88
C GLU A 55 10.41 1.68 2.11
N TYR A 56 10.52 1.67 0.80
CA TYR A 56 9.65 0.87 -0.05
C TYR A 56 9.74 -0.62 0.29
N ALA A 57 10.97 -1.11 0.47
CA ALA A 57 11.19 -2.51 0.80
C ALA A 57 10.58 -2.88 2.16
N ILE A 58 10.70 -2.01 3.14
CA ILE A 58 10.12 -2.24 4.47
C ILE A 58 8.60 -2.28 4.39
N ALA A 59 8.01 -1.33 3.69
CA ALA A 59 6.56 -1.26 3.54
C ALA A 59 6.03 -2.48 2.75
N ALA A 60 6.74 -2.87 1.70
CA ALA A 60 6.37 -4.02 0.90
C ALA A 60 6.44 -5.32 1.72
N GLN A 61 7.47 -5.47 2.54
CA GLN A 61 7.60 -6.63 3.40
C GLN A 61 6.46 -6.71 4.41
N TYR A 62 6.14 -5.59 5.02
CA TYR A 62 5.04 -5.52 5.98
C TYR A 62 3.72 -5.90 5.32
N PHE A 63 3.44 -5.31 4.17
CA PHE A 63 2.20 -5.58 3.44
C PHE A 63 2.11 -7.04 3.01
N SER A 64 3.19 -7.59 2.52
CA SER A 64 3.26 -8.99 2.12
C SER A 64 2.95 -9.92 3.29
N ASN A 65 3.47 -9.60 4.47
CA ASN A 65 3.20 -10.37 5.68
C ASN A 65 1.73 -10.31 6.08
N GLN A 66 1.08 -9.17 5.87
CA GLN A 66 -0.34 -9.04 6.16
C GLN A 66 -1.18 -9.91 5.22
N LEU A 67 -0.78 -10.02 3.97
CA LEU A 67 -1.50 -10.83 2.99
C LEU A 67 -1.35 -12.33 3.27
N SER A 68 -0.29 -12.73 3.95
CA SER A 68 0.01 -14.14 4.21
C SER A 68 -0.71 -14.71 5.43
N LYS A 69 -1.44 -13.90 6.12
CA LYS A 69 -2.19 -14.34 7.32
C LYS A 69 -3.53 -14.95 6.98
#